data_6a26d478070694797818c80477127c5c
#
_entry.id   6a26d478070694797818c80477127c5c
#
_cell.length_a   1.000
_cell.length_b   1.000
_cell.length_c   1.000
_cell.angle_alpha   90.00
_cell.angle_beta   90.00
_cell.angle_gamma   90.00
#
_symmetry.space_group_name_H-M   'P 1'
#
loop_
_entity.id
_entity.type
_entity.pdbx_description
1 polymer ?
#
loop_
_entity_poly.entity_id
_entity_poly.type
_entity_poly.pdbx_seq_one_letter_code
_entity_poly.pdbx_strand_id
1 'polypeptide(L)'
;MPQPARRLEVFTESVIREMTRLSNRHGSINLAQGFPDFDPPVELIDALAVAIRGPFHQYAVTWGAPRFRQALAKKHQHFSGLEIDPDRHLVVTCGSTEAMMVSMMTACDPGDKVIVFSPFYENYAADAILTGAIPVHVPLHAPDFTFDREELRQAFASGVKAIVICNPANPSGKVFTREELLFIAGLAEEYDTFVLMDEVYEHIVYAPHVHTYFATLPGMWERTLSCGSLSKTYSITGWRLGHVFAPEHLISRARKVHDFLTVGAAAPLQEAAVTALEFPDSYYTELQSAYDAKRDVFLDYLRQTGLPFTEPQGAYYTLLDISSLGFKTDTEAAEWMTKEVGITGVPGSSFFREPEHRYIRFHFAKKEETLRAAGEKLVAGLKRG
;
A
#
# COMPACT_ATOMS: atom_id res chain seq x y z
N MET A 1 -0.32 -39.67 -2.17
CA MET A 1 0.67 -38.57 -2.08
C MET A 1 0.22 -37.63 -0.97
N PRO A 2 1.14 -37.02 -0.18
CA PRO A 2 0.75 -36.06 0.83
C PRO A 2 0.06 -34.85 0.17
N GLN A 3 -0.94 -34.27 0.84
CA GLN A 3 -1.65 -33.10 0.35
C GLN A 3 -0.98 -31.83 0.87
N PRO A 4 -0.91 -30.75 0.06
CA PRO A 4 -0.48 -29.42 0.51
C PRO A 4 -1.35 -28.86 1.61
N ALA A 5 -0.90 -27.78 2.27
CA ALA A 5 -1.65 -27.12 3.31
C ALA A 5 -2.97 -26.53 2.78
N ARG A 6 -4.10 -26.89 3.39
CA ARG A 6 -5.46 -26.47 2.96
C ARG A 6 -5.64 -24.96 2.87
N ARG A 7 -4.99 -24.18 3.74
CA ARG A 7 -5.07 -22.72 3.71
C ARG A 7 -4.60 -22.09 2.39
N LEU A 8 -3.83 -22.83 1.56
CA LEU A 8 -3.37 -22.37 0.25
C LEU A 8 -4.41 -22.60 -0.86
N GLU A 9 -5.45 -23.39 -0.62
CA GLU A 9 -6.51 -23.67 -1.61
C GLU A 9 -7.38 -22.45 -1.89
N VAL A 10 -7.40 -21.46 -0.97
CA VAL A 10 -8.15 -20.21 -1.11
C VAL A 10 -7.36 -19.11 -1.83
N PHE A 11 -6.08 -19.34 -2.10
CA PHE A 11 -5.26 -18.39 -2.83
C PHE A 11 -5.28 -18.69 -4.33
N THR A 12 -5.51 -17.64 -5.09
CA THR A 12 -5.14 -17.61 -6.52
C THR A 12 -3.78 -16.92 -6.67
N GLU A 13 -3.15 -17.08 -7.82
CA GLU A 13 -1.99 -16.25 -8.13
C GLU A 13 -2.39 -14.76 -8.10
N SER A 14 -1.45 -13.89 -7.72
CA SER A 14 -1.66 -12.45 -7.74
C SER A 14 -2.06 -11.98 -9.16
N VAL A 15 -3.27 -11.44 -9.27
CA VAL A 15 -3.80 -10.92 -10.53
C VAL A 15 -2.93 -9.77 -11.06
N ILE A 16 -2.35 -8.96 -10.19
CA ILE A 16 -1.41 -7.88 -10.58
C ILE A 16 -0.20 -8.47 -11.33
N ARG A 17 0.36 -9.59 -10.85
CA ARG A 17 1.50 -10.26 -11.50
C ARG A 17 1.11 -10.95 -12.80
N GLU A 18 -0.06 -11.56 -12.84
CA GLU A 18 -0.62 -12.15 -14.07
C GLU A 18 -0.78 -11.09 -15.16
N MET A 19 -1.38 -9.95 -14.83
CA MET A 19 -1.53 -8.82 -15.77
C MET A 19 -0.18 -8.26 -16.22
N THR A 20 0.83 -8.22 -15.35
CA THR A 20 2.20 -7.83 -15.74
C THR A 20 2.81 -8.80 -16.75
N ARG A 21 2.62 -10.12 -16.57
CA ARG A 21 3.08 -11.12 -17.56
C ARG A 21 2.33 -10.98 -18.88
N LEU A 22 1.03 -10.72 -18.82
CA LEU A 22 0.22 -10.47 -20.02
C LEU A 22 0.71 -9.24 -20.76
N SER A 23 0.98 -8.13 -20.03
CA SER A 23 1.55 -6.91 -20.57
C SER A 23 2.86 -7.15 -21.32
N ASN A 24 3.79 -7.86 -20.68
CA ASN A 24 5.10 -8.18 -21.27
C ASN A 24 4.96 -9.03 -22.54
N ARG A 25 4.00 -9.97 -22.56
CA ARG A 25 3.75 -10.86 -23.69
C ARG A 25 3.21 -10.11 -24.92
N HIS A 26 2.41 -9.07 -24.70
CA HIS A 26 1.79 -8.28 -25.77
C HIS A 26 2.50 -6.95 -26.06
N GLY A 27 3.56 -6.60 -25.31
CA GLY A 27 4.26 -5.33 -25.47
C GLY A 27 3.39 -4.11 -25.15
N SER A 28 2.38 -4.26 -24.29
CA SER A 28 1.50 -3.17 -23.89
C SER A 28 2.16 -2.28 -22.82
N ILE A 29 1.67 -1.05 -22.66
CA ILE A 29 2.11 -0.17 -21.58
C ILE A 29 1.51 -0.70 -20.28
N ASN A 30 2.38 -1.08 -19.33
CA ASN A 30 1.97 -1.67 -18.06
C ASN A 30 1.60 -0.57 -17.04
N LEU A 31 0.30 -0.37 -16.81
CA LEU A 31 -0.26 0.44 -15.73
C LEU A 31 -0.93 -0.42 -14.64
N ALA A 32 -0.64 -1.73 -14.61
CA ALA A 32 -1.18 -2.67 -13.65
C ALA A 32 -0.37 -2.71 -12.34
N GLN A 33 0.93 -2.99 -12.44
CA GLN A 33 1.80 -3.11 -11.27
C GLN A 33 2.35 -1.75 -10.85
N GLY A 34 1.97 -1.30 -9.66
CA GLY A 34 2.28 0.03 -9.13
C GLY A 34 3.74 0.22 -8.75
N PHE A 35 4.60 0.40 -9.75
CA PHE A 35 5.99 0.84 -9.58
C PHE A 35 6.38 1.87 -10.65
N PRO A 36 7.26 2.84 -10.27
CA PRO A 36 7.75 3.86 -11.19
C PRO A 36 8.56 3.29 -12.36
N ASP A 37 8.54 3.97 -13.50
CA ASP A 37 9.46 3.77 -14.62
C ASP A 37 10.54 4.87 -14.70
N PHE A 38 10.70 5.60 -13.63
CA PHE A 38 11.76 6.60 -13.41
C PHE A 38 12.67 6.16 -12.27
N ASP A 39 13.90 6.63 -12.32
CA ASP A 39 14.94 6.26 -11.37
C ASP A 39 14.70 6.88 -9.98
N PRO A 40 15.21 6.25 -8.91
CA PRO A 40 15.27 6.88 -7.59
C PRO A 40 16.24 8.09 -7.60
N PRO A 41 16.22 8.93 -6.54
CA PRO A 41 17.17 10.02 -6.39
C PRO A 41 18.63 9.58 -6.58
N VAL A 42 19.41 10.34 -7.33
CA VAL A 42 20.80 10.00 -7.64
C VAL A 42 21.66 9.90 -6.40
N GLU A 43 21.42 10.73 -5.39
CA GLU A 43 22.09 10.71 -4.11
C GLU A 43 21.94 9.36 -3.39
N LEU A 44 20.77 8.72 -3.55
CA LEU A 44 20.50 7.41 -2.97
C LEU A 44 21.24 6.30 -3.74
N ILE A 45 21.33 6.40 -5.06
CA ILE A 45 22.13 5.48 -5.89
C ILE A 45 23.61 5.58 -5.55
N ASP A 46 24.13 6.80 -5.42
CA ASP A 46 25.52 7.04 -5.06
C ASP A 46 25.84 6.54 -3.65
N ALA A 47 24.93 6.76 -2.69
CA ALA A 47 25.06 6.21 -1.34
C ALA A 47 25.12 4.69 -1.34
N LEU A 48 24.33 4.02 -2.20
CA LEU A 48 24.39 2.56 -2.34
C LEU A 48 25.73 2.10 -2.91
N ALA A 49 26.27 2.80 -3.91
CA ALA A 49 27.57 2.48 -4.49
C ALA A 49 28.71 2.59 -3.45
N VAL A 50 28.59 3.51 -2.49
CA VAL A 50 29.50 3.65 -1.34
C VAL A 50 29.26 2.52 -0.34
N ALA A 51 28.03 2.26 0.05
CA ALA A 51 27.68 1.25 1.05
C ALA A 51 28.12 -0.17 0.64
N ILE A 52 27.97 -0.52 -0.65
CA ILE A 52 28.41 -1.83 -1.19
C ILE A 52 29.94 -2.02 -1.09
N ARG A 53 30.71 -0.96 -1.12
CA ARG A 53 32.18 -1.02 -0.92
C ARG A 53 32.60 -0.97 0.53
N GLY A 54 31.66 -0.64 1.42
CA GLY A 54 31.88 -0.54 2.86
C GLY A 54 31.80 -1.90 3.58
N PRO A 55 31.89 -1.93 4.91
CA PRO A 55 31.92 -3.15 5.71
C PRO A 55 30.52 -3.72 6.04
N PHE A 56 29.50 -3.51 5.20
CA PHE A 56 28.11 -3.82 5.50
C PHE A 56 27.62 -5.12 4.85
N HIS A 57 28.49 -6.16 4.76
CA HIS A 57 28.16 -7.41 4.09
C HIS A 57 27.66 -8.52 5.01
N GLN A 58 27.70 -8.30 6.30
CA GLN A 58 27.20 -9.23 7.30
C GLN A 58 25.84 -8.78 7.82
N TYR A 59 25.19 -9.61 8.63
CA TYR A 59 23.91 -9.26 9.24
C TYR A 59 24.01 -7.93 10.01
N ALA A 60 23.06 -7.03 9.75
CA ALA A 60 22.80 -5.94 10.67
C ALA A 60 22.18 -6.51 11.97
N VAL A 61 22.00 -5.68 12.97
CA VAL A 61 21.10 -5.98 14.09
C VAL A 61 19.74 -6.35 13.49
N THR A 62 19.14 -7.47 13.93
CA THR A 62 17.97 -8.06 13.26
C THR A 62 16.83 -7.08 13.06
N TRP A 63 16.53 -6.26 14.08
CA TRP A 63 15.48 -5.23 13.98
C TRP A 63 15.92 -3.91 13.30
N GLY A 64 17.08 -3.90 12.65
CA GLY A 64 17.57 -2.81 11.80
C GLY A 64 18.91 -2.24 12.22
N ALA A 65 19.68 -1.76 11.23
CA ALA A 65 20.95 -1.07 11.44
C ALA A 65 20.76 0.18 12.31
N PRO A 66 21.61 0.44 13.32
CA PRO A 66 21.39 1.53 14.28
C PRO A 66 21.24 2.91 13.63
N ARG A 67 22.11 3.24 12.66
CA ARG A 67 22.03 4.53 11.94
C ARG A 67 20.73 4.68 11.18
N PHE A 68 20.29 3.60 10.52
CA PHE A 68 19.02 3.61 9.77
C PHE A 68 17.82 3.79 10.70
N ARG A 69 17.79 3.08 11.83
CA ARG A 69 16.71 3.23 12.83
C ARG A 69 16.64 4.65 13.39
N GLN A 70 17.80 5.26 13.71
CA GLN A 70 17.87 6.65 14.19
C GLN A 70 17.31 7.64 13.15
N ALA A 71 17.75 7.53 11.90
CA ALA A 71 17.26 8.39 10.82
C ALA A 71 15.76 8.20 10.58
N LEU A 72 15.29 6.95 10.59
CA LEU A 72 13.88 6.61 10.38
C LEU A 72 13.00 7.14 11.52
N ALA A 73 13.43 6.98 12.79
CA ALA A 73 12.73 7.52 13.95
C ALA A 73 12.65 9.05 13.89
N LYS A 74 13.77 9.73 13.54
CA LYS A 74 13.80 11.18 13.39
C LYS A 74 12.84 11.67 12.30
N LYS A 75 12.85 11.02 11.12
CA LYS A 75 11.90 11.34 10.03
C LYS A 75 10.46 11.17 10.50
N HIS A 76 10.13 10.02 11.09
CA HIS A 76 8.75 9.74 11.51
C HIS A 76 8.28 10.74 12.59
N GLN A 77 9.14 11.05 13.57
CA GLN A 77 8.85 12.07 14.58
C GLN A 77 8.61 13.45 13.96
N HIS A 78 9.40 13.83 12.95
CA HIS A 78 9.24 15.11 12.25
C HIS A 78 7.85 15.26 11.61
N PHE A 79 7.36 14.22 10.93
CA PHE A 79 6.07 14.29 10.22
C PHE A 79 4.86 13.96 11.10
N SER A 80 4.99 13.04 12.05
CA SER A 80 3.87 12.61 12.89
C SER A 80 3.74 13.43 14.20
N GLY A 81 4.85 14.00 14.68
CA GLY A 81 4.93 14.62 16.01
C GLY A 81 5.02 13.61 17.16
N LEU A 82 5.03 12.30 16.89
CA LEU A 82 5.20 11.27 17.92
C LEU A 82 6.67 11.17 18.35
N GLU A 83 6.90 11.07 19.65
CA GLU A 83 8.23 10.79 20.17
C GLU A 83 8.58 9.31 19.95
N ILE A 84 9.56 9.05 19.08
CA ILE A 84 9.97 7.70 18.68
C ILE A 84 11.38 7.39 19.19
N ASP A 85 11.46 6.41 20.09
CA ASP A 85 12.72 5.81 20.49
C ASP A 85 13.13 4.74 19.45
N PRO A 86 14.28 4.92 18.75
CA PRO A 86 14.73 4.00 17.71
C PRO A 86 15.05 2.59 18.23
N ASP A 87 15.27 2.44 19.53
CA ASP A 87 15.60 1.15 20.15
C ASP A 87 14.38 0.44 20.76
N ARG A 88 13.26 1.13 20.94
CA ARG A 88 12.08 0.58 21.62
C ARG A 88 10.82 0.54 20.74
N HIS A 89 10.68 1.48 19.80
CA HIS A 89 9.42 1.76 19.13
C HIS A 89 9.39 1.37 17.64
N LEU A 90 10.43 0.69 17.13
CA LEU A 90 10.42 0.28 15.72
C LEU A 90 11.12 -1.05 15.46
N VAL A 91 10.74 -1.67 14.35
CA VAL A 91 11.45 -2.78 13.70
C VAL A 91 11.50 -2.51 12.19
N VAL A 92 12.68 -2.72 11.61
CA VAL A 92 12.91 -2.64 10.16
C VAL A 92 12.59 -3.99 9.54
N THR A 93 11.87 -3.99 8.42
CA THR A 93 11.37 -5.19 7.75
C THR A 93 11.77 -5.25 6.28
N CYS A 94 11.66 -6.42 5.65
CA CYS A 94 11.87 -6.61 4.22
C CYS A 94 10.69 -6.08 3.38
N GLY A 95 10.47 -4.76 3.44
CA GLY A 95 9.36 -4.05 2.84
C GLY A 95 8.09 -4.09 3.69
N SER A 96 7.09 -3.28 3.28
CA SER A 96 5.80 -3.22 3.99
C SER A 96 5.01 -4.53 3.95
N THR A 97 5.25 -5.39 2.96
CA THR A 97 4.63 -6.71 2.91
C THR A 97 4.97 -7.53 4.14
N GLU A 98 6.25 -7.56 4.55
CA GLU A 98 6.63 -8.19 5.80
C GLU A 98 6.13 -7.39 7.01
N ALA A 99 6.16 -6.06 6.96
CA ALA A 99 5.65 -5.23 8.05
C ALA A 99 4.19 -5.56 8.39
N MET A 100 3.33 -5.72 7.38
CA MET A 100 1.92 -6.10 7.57
C MET A 100 1.78 -7.53 8.11
N MET A 101 2.55 -8.50 7.58
CA MET A 101 2.55 -9.87 8.09
C MET A 101 3.02 -9.93 9.55
N VAL A 102 4.12 -9.25 9.89
CA VAL A 102 4.64 -9.16 11.26
C VAL A 102 3.61 -8.54 12.20
N SER A 103 2.94 -7.47 11.76
CA SER A 103 1.90 -6.80 12.53
C SER A 103 0.68 -7.70 12.74
N MET A 104 0.24 -8.42 11.70
CA MET A 104 -0.85 -9.39 11.80
C MET A 104 -0.52 -10.51 12.80
N MET A 105 0.67 -11.11 12.70
CA MET A 105 1.12 -12.17 13.62
C MET A 105 1.37 -11.65 15.05
N THR A 106 1.61 -10.35 15.21
CA THR A 106 1.77 -9.73 16.54
C THR A 106 0.43 -9.50 17.22
N ALA A 107 -0.58 -9.13 16.43
CA ALA A 107 -1.89 -8.73 16.94
C ALA A 107 -2.89 -9.89 17.07
N CYS A 108 -2.77 -10.94 16.23
CA CYS A 108 -3.80 -11.96 16.07
C CYS A 108 -3.27 -13.37 16.28
N ASP A 109 -4.03 -14.18 16.97
CA ASP A 109 -3.88 -15.63 17.06
C ASP A 109 -4.76 -16.35 16.00
N PRO A 110 -4.49 -17.61 15.67
CA PRO A 110 -5.36 -18.41 14.82
C PRO A 110 -6.81 -18.45 15.34
N GLY A 111 -7.77 -18.10 14.48
CA GLY A 111 -9.19 -18.02 14.81
C GLY A 111 -9.68 -16.62 15.18
N ASP A 112 -8.78 -15.66 15.43
CA ASP A 112 -9.15 -14.26 15.62
C ASP A 112 -9.73 -13.66 14.35
N LYS A 113 -10.66 -12.73 14.47
CA LYS A 113 -11.26 -12.01 13.35
C LYS A 113 -10.54 -10.68 13.11
N VAL A 114 -10.39 -10.32 11.85
CA VAL A 114 -9.74 -9.05 11.42
C VAL A 114 -10.62 -8.34 10.42
N ILE A 115 -10.97 -7.08 10.70
CA ILE A 115 -11.67 -6.25 9.72
C ILE A 115 -10.71 -5.86 8.60
N VAL A 116 -11.15 -6.06 7.35
CA VAL A 116 -10.51 -5.59 6.13
C VAL A 116 -11.55 -4.85 5.31
N PHE A 117 -11.32 -3.58 5.01
CA PHE A 117 -12.19 -2.83 4.11
C PHE A 117 -12.18 -3.42 2.70
N SER A 118 -13.31 -3.36 1.99
CA SER A 118 -13.44 -3.75 0.57
C SER A 118 -13.84 -2.51 -0.24
N PRO A 119 -13.06 -2.07 -1.27
CA PRO A 119 -11.90 -2.74 -1.84
C PRO A 119 -10.63 -2.64 -0.97
N PHE A 120 -9.72 -3.60 -1.18
CA PHE A 120 -8.48 -3.75 -0.40
C PHE A 120 -7.29 -4.17 -1.30
N TYR A 121 -6.08 -3.94 -0.82
CA TYR A 121 -4.90 -4.55 -1.40
C TYR A 121 -4.84 -6.05 -1.05
N GLU A 122 -4.61 -6.89 -2.05
CA GLU A 122 -4.76 -8.36 -1.97
C GLU A 122 -4.05 -9.01 -0.78
N ASN A 123 -2.96 -8.41 -0.28
CA ASN A 123 -2.19 -8.99 0.81
C ASN A 123 -2.93 -9.00 2.15
N TYR A 124 -3.85 -8.06 2.44
CA TYR A 124 -4.41 -7.96 3.79
C TYR A 124 -5.26 -9.18 4.17
N ALA A 125 -6.12 -9.63 3.24
CA ALA A 125 -6.87 -10.87 3.45
C ALA A 125 -5.94 -12.09 3.44
N ALA A 126 -4.90 -12.08 2.58
CA ALA A 126 -3.91 -13.15 2.52
C ALA A 126 -3.11 -13.26 3.83
N ASP A 127 -2.67 -12.13 4.39
CA ASP A 127 -1.93 -12.10 5.66
C ASP A 127 -2.80 -12.66 6.81
N ALA A 128 -4.08 -12.27 6.88
CA ALA A 128 -5.01 -12.84 7.85
C ALA A 128 -5.13 -14.36 7.72
N ILE A 129 -5.36 -14.87 6.50
CA ILE A 129 -5.51 -16.32 6.26
C ILE A 129 -4.19 -17.08 6.55
N LEU A 130 -3.03 -16.53 6.16
CA LEU A 130 -1.72 -17.16 6.40
C LEU A 130 -1.40 -17.26 7.89
N THR A 131 -1.83 -16.29 8.70
CA THR A 131 -1.68 -16.32 10.16
C THR A 131 -2.74 -17.19 10.87
N GLY A 132 -3.76 -17.63 10.13
CA GLY A 132 -4.90 -18.38 10.67
C GLY A 132 -6.04 -17.52 11.18
N ALA A 133 -5.95 -16.20 11.03
CA ALA A 133 -7.03 -15.27 11.34
C ALA A 133 -8.12 -15.30 10.25
N ILE A 134 -9.28 -14.76 10.58
CA ILE A 134 -10.47 -14.77 9.72
C ILE A 134 -10.77 -13.34 9.27
N PRO A 135 -10.64 -13.01 7.96
CA PRO A 135 -10.98 -11.69 7.48
C PRO A 135 -12.50 -11.45 7.51
N VAL A 136 -12.91 -10.34 8.10
CA VAL A 136 -14.27 -9.78 8.09
C VAL A 136 -14.28 -8.57 7.20
N HIS A 137 -14.96 -8.64 6.06
CA HIS A 137 -14.97 -7.55 5.10
C HIS A 137 -16.05 -6.53 5.41
N VAL A 138 -15.70 -5.24 5.33
CA VAL A 138 -16.63 -4.11 5.44
C VAL A 138 -16.54 -3.29 4.15
N PRO A 139 -17.65 -3.09 3.42
CA PRO A 139 -17.64 -2.35 2.16
C PRO A 139 -17.28 -0.87 2.34
N LEU A 140 -16.52 -0.35 1.39
CA LEU A 140 -16.38 1.08 1.11
C LEU A 140 -17.18 1.40 -0.16
N HIS A 141 -18.10 2.34 -0.06
CA HIS A 141 -19.05 2.65 -1.10
C HIS A 141 -18.54 3.74 -2.06
N ALA A 142 -18.49 3.43 -3.34
CA ALA A 142 -18.19 4.40 -4.40
C ALA A 142 -19.28 5.49 -4.48
N PRO A 143 -18.97 6.72 -4.98
CA PRO A 143 -17.69 7.11 -5.59
C PRO A 143 -16.59 7.48 -4.60
N ASP A 144 -16.95 7.87 -3.35
CA ASP A 144 -16.03 8.45 -2.37
C ASP A 144 -15.39 7.40 -1.45
N PHE A 145 -15.76 6.12 -1.62
CA PHE A 145 -15.30 5.01 -0.80
C PHE A 145 -15.47 5.26 0.71
N THR A 146 -16.65 5.74 1.08
CA THR A 146 -17.06 5.89 2.48
C THR A 146 -17.60 4.57 3.01
N PHE A 147 -17.47 4.34 4.33
CA PHE A 147 -18.09 3.20 5.01
C PHE A 147 -19.41 3.59 5.65
N ASP A 148 -20.34 2.64 5.76
CA ASP A 148 -21.49 2.79 6.64
C ASP A 148 -21.06 2.62 8.10
N ARG A 149 -21.41 3.60 8.94
CA ARG A 149 -20.99 3.65 10.36
C ARG A 149 -21.60 2.53 11.19
N GLU A 150 -22.85 2.15 10.89
CA GLU A 150 -23.53 1.09 11.62
C GLU A 150 -23.00 -0.28 11.21
N GLU A 151 -22.77 -0.50 9.91
CA GLU A 151 -22.17 -1.74 9.41
C GLU A 151 -20.77 -1.94 10.00
N LEU A 152 -19.95 -0.89 10.06
CA LEU A 152 -18.63 -0.94 10.68
C LEU A 152 -18.74 -1.26 12.19
N ARG A 153 -19.68 -0.64 12.92
CA ARG A 153 -19.91 -0.92 14.33
C ARG A 153 -20.32 -2.39 14.54
N GLN A 154 -21.19 -2.92 13.70
CA GLN A 154 -21.59 -4.34 13.76
C GLN A 154 -20.41 -5.28 13.51
N ALA A 155 -19.52 -4.93 12.59
CA ALA A 155 -18.30 -5.68 12.37
C ALA A 155 -17.40 -5.71 13.62
N PHE A 156 -17.20 -4.57 14.29
CA PHE A 156 -16.47 -4.51 15.57
C PHE A 156 -17.18 -5.33 16.66
N ALA A 157 -18.51 -5.22 16.79
CA ALA A 157 -19.31 -5.97 17.76
C ALA A 157 -19.28 -7.49 17.54
N SER A 158 -18.85 -7.96 16.36
CA SER A 158 -18.67 -9.38 16.09
C SER A 158 -17.47 -10.03 16.80
N GLY A 159 -16.72 -9.26 17.60
CA GLY A 159 -15.55 -9.71 18.36
C GLY A 159 -14.30 -9.79 17.50
N VAL A 160 -13.99 -8.74 16.76
CA VAL A 160 -12.76 -8.65 15.98
C VAL A 160 -11.58 -8.29 16.87
N LYS A 161 -10.42 -8.84 16.55
CA LYS A 161 -9.15 -8.60 17.25
C LYS A 161 -8.37 -7.43 16.67
N ALA A 162 -8.48 -7.23 15.36
CA ALA A 162 -7.78 -6.15 14.66
C ALA A 162 -8.61 -5.58 13.50
N ILE A 163 -8.23 -4.38 13.06
CA ILE A 163 -8.67 -3.77 11.81
C ILE A 163 -7.46 -3.37 10.99
N VAL A 164 -7.48 -3.61 9.67
CA VAL A 164 -6.48 -3.12 8.71
C VAL A 164 -7.02 -1.88 8.02
N ILE A 165 -6.22 -0.82 7.99
CA ILE A 165 -6.53 0.44 7.30
C ILE A 165 -5.35 0.82 6.42
N CYS A 166 -5.60 1.00 5.11
CA CYS A 166 -4.63 1.55 4.17
C CYS A 166 -4.95 3.03 3.94
N ASN A 167 -4.02 3.91 4.31
CA ASN A 167 -4.23 5.36 4.19
C ASN A 167 -2.95 6.09 3.77
N PRO A 168 -2.91 6.69 2.57
CA PRO A 168 -3.89 6.64 1.46
C PRO A 168 -4.11 5.22 0.90
N ALA A 169 -5.31 4.97 0.37
CA ALA A 169 -5.77 3.62 0.06
C ALA A 169 -5.36 3.14 -1.35
N ASN A 170 -4.97 1.88 -1.45
CA ASN A 170 -4.90 1.10 -2.67
C ASN A 170 -6.05 0.06 -2.65
N PRO A 171 -6.95 0.03 -3.63
CA PRO A 171 -6.89 0.60 -4.98
C PRO A 171 -7.60 1.95 -5.17
N SER A 172 -8.37 2.44 -4.20
CA SER A 172 -9.35 3.50 -4.39
C SER A 172 -8.75 4.91 -4.49
N GLY A 173 -7.53 5.12 -3.99
CA GLY A 173 -6.94 6.45 -3.85
C GLY A 173 -7.58 7.31 -2.75
N LYS A 174 -8.48 6.74 -1.92
CA LYS A 174 -9.10 7.45 -0.79
C LYS A 174 -8.04 7.87 0.23
N VAL A 175 -8.22 9.06 0.77
CA VAL A 175 -7.59 9.52 2.01
C VAL A 175 -8.68 9.61 3.08
N PHE A 176 -8.57 8.81 4.12
CA PHE A 176 -9.54 8.86 5.22
C PHE A 176 -9.47 10.22 5.92
N THR A 177 -10.63 10.84 6.11
CA THR A 177 -10.72 12.09 6.85
C THR A 177 -10.40 11.87 8.34
N ARG A 178 -9.97 12.95 9.01
CA ARG A 178 -9.74 12.89 10.45
C ARG A 178 -11.00 12.46 11.22
N GLU A 179 -12.19 12.86 10.76
CA GLU A 179 -13.46 12.47 11.37
C GLU A 179 -13.72 10.97 11.24
N GLU A 180 -13.51 10.40 10.03
CA GLU A 180 -13.63 8.96 9.81
C GLU A 180 -12.64 8.17 10.69
N LEU A 181 -11.40 8.64 10.77
CA LEU A 181 -10.37 8.00 11.60
C LEU A 181 -10.68 8.11 13.10
N LEU A 182 -11.22 9.23 13.57
CA LEU A 182 -11.68 9.38 14.97
C LEU A 182 -12.87 8.47 15.28
N PHE A 183 -13.78 8.26 14.34
CA PHE A 183 -14.88 7.32 14.50
C PHE A 183 -14.35 5.88 14.64
N ILE A 184 -13.39 5.47 13.78
CA ILE A 184 -12.75 4.15 13.89
C ILE A 184 -11.97 4.03 15.20
N ALA A 185 -11.27 5.08 15.62
CA ALA A 185 -10.54 5.11 16.89
C ALA A 185 -11.46 4.88 18.09
N GLY A 186 -12.64 5.52 18.10
CA GLY A 186 -13.64 5.30 19.14
C GLY A 186 -14.13 3.84 19.20
N LEU A 187 -14.34 3.21 18.04
CA LEU A 187 -14.70 1.78 18.00
C LEU A 187 -13.53 0.88 18.44
N ALA A 188 -12.30 1.21 18.02
CA ALA A 188 -11.13 0.43 18.43
C ALA A 188 -10.90 0.49 19.95
N GLU A 189 -11.25 1.62 20.59
CA GLU A 189 -11.21 1.75 22.04
C GLU A 189 -12.38 1.00 22.70
N GLU A 190 -13.61 1.19 22.21
CA GLU A 190 -14.84 0.55 22.75
C GLU A 190 -14.74 -0.99 22.74
N TYR A 191 -14.17 -1.57 21.67
CA TYR A 191 -14.08 -3.01 21.46
C TYR A 191 -12.69 -3.61 21.72
N ASP A 192 -11.76 -2.85 22.29
CA ASP A 192 -10.37 -3.25 22.60
C ASP A 192 -9.67 -3.93 21.40
N THR A 193 -9.67 -3.26 20.26
CA THR A 193 -9.20 -3.77 18.99
C THR A 193 -7.85 -3.13 18.60
N PHE A 194 -6.92 -3.90 18.04
CA PHE A 194 -5.69 -3.38 17.43
C PHE A 194 -5.96 -2.73 16.07
N VAL A 195 -5.13 -1.76 15.72
CA VAL A 195 -5.20 -1.09 14.41
C VAL A 195 -3.88 -1.31 13.66
N LEU A 196 -3.97 -1.96 12.50
CA LEU A 196 -2.85 -2.22 11.61
C LEU A 196 -2.93 -1.22 10.46
N MET A 197 -2.06 -0.20 10.49
CA MET A 197 -2.04 0.86 9.49
C MET A 197 -1.04 0.52 8.38
N ASP A 198 -1.47 0.59 7.13
CA ASP A 198 -0.58 0.65 5.97
C ASP A 198 -0.49 2.09 5.48
N GLU A 199 0.65 2.74 5.77
CA GLU A 199 0.92 4.15 5.52
C GLU A 199 1.97 4.36 4.41
N VAL A 200 2.18 3.38 3.52
CA VAL A 200 3.22 3.43 2.48
C VAL A 200 3.10 4.61 1.51
N TYR A 201 1.93 5.25 1.43
CA TYR A 201 1.65 6.41 0.59
C TYR A 201 1.58 7.72 1.40
N GLU A 202 2.08 7.77 2.63
CA GLU A 202 1.96 8.91 3.57
C GLU A 202 2.32 10.27 2.95
N HIS A 203 3.27 10.32 2.00
CA HIS A 203 3.74 11.52 1.32
C HIS A 203 3.14 11.74 -0.07
N ILE A 204 2.21 10.90 -0.52
CA ILE A 204 1.55 11.03 -1.83
C ILE A 204 0.07 11.30 -1.56
N VAL A 205 -0.22 12.55 -1.24
CA VAL A 205 -1.56 13.04 -0.88
C VAL A 205 -1.82 14.33 -1.65
N TYR A 206 -3.01 14.50 -2.19
CA TYR A 206 -3.37 15.62 -3.07
C TYR A 206 -4.26 16.62 -2.35
N ALA A 207 -3.94 17.91 -2.50
CA ALA A 207 -4.75 18.97 -1.88
C ALA A 207 -6.22 18.90 -2.32
N PRO A 208 -7.19 19.15 -1.44
CA PRO A 208 -7.05 19.67 -0.07
C PRO A 208 -6.85 18.60 1.02
N HIS A 209 -6.66 17.33 0.65
CA HIS A 209 -6.53 16.23 1.60
C HIS A 209 -5.18 16.27 2.31
N VAL A 210 -5.14 15.73 3.53
CA VAL A 210 -3.94 15.64 4.38
C VAL A 210 -3.87 14.26 4.99
N HIS A 211 -2.69 13.65 4.99
CA HIS A 211 -2.47 12.41 5.71
C HIS A 211 -2.56 12.63 7.22
N THR A 212 -3.30 11.76 7.89
CA THR A 212 -3.38 11.72 9.35
C THR A 212 -2.76 10.41 9.84
N TYR A 213 -1.66 10.48 10.58
CA TYR A 213 -1.07 9.33 11.25
C TYR A 213 -2.02 8.84 12.34
N PHE A 214 -2.57 7.64 12.17
CA PHE A 214 -3.60 7.12 13.07
C PHE A 214 -3.11 7.03 14.52
N ALA A 215 -1.87 6.63 14.73
CA ALA A 215 -1.24 6.52 16.04
C ALA A 215 -1.19 7.85 16.83
N THR A 216 -1.38 9.01 16.15
CA THR A 216 -1.44 10.33 16.80
C THR A 216 -2.79 10.67 17.38
N LEU A 217 -3.82 9.90 17.05
CA LEU A 217 -5.16 10.13 17.59
C LEU A 217 -5.21 9.79 19.09
N PRO A 218 -6.06 10.45 19.88
CA PRO A 218 -6.16 10.19 21.31
C PRO A 218 -6.34 8.70 21.63
N GLY A 219 -5.48 8.14 22.48
CA GLY A 219 -5.54 6.73 22.91
C GLY A 219 -5.05 5.69 21.90
N MET A 220 -4.68 6.11 20.68
CA MET A 220 -4.40 5.16 19.59
C MET A 220 -2.96 4.67 19.55
N TRP A 221 -1.99 5.38 20.13
CA TRP A 221 -0.61 4.90 20.18
C TRP A 221 -0.50 3.49 20.77
N GLU A 222 -1.17 3.22 21.88
CA GLU A 222 -1.05 1.97 22.64
C GLU A 222 -1.59 0.72 21.90
N ARG A 223 -2.35 0.92 20.82
CA ARG A 223 -3.00 -0.17 20.07
C ARG A 223 -2.75 -0.16 18.56
N THR A 224 -1.86 0.71 18.07
CA THR A 224 -1.57 0.85 16.63
C THR A 224 -0.22 0.27 16.29
N LEU A 225 -0.19 -0.52 15.19
CA LEU A 225 1.02 -0.91 14.49
C LEU A 225 1.04 -0.16 13.15
N SER A 226 1.85 0.90 13.03
CA SER A 226 1.99 1.71 11.82
C SER A 226 3.04 1.11 10.90
N CYS A 227 2.60 0.49 9.80
CA CYS A 227 3.45 -0.11 8.78
C CYS A 227 3.77 0.88 7.68
N GLY A 228 5.01 1.02 7.33
CA GLY A 228 5.47 1.91 6.28
C GLY A 228 6.55 1.30 5.41
N SER A 229 6.98 2.04 4.41
CA SER A 229 8.03 1.61 3.49
C SER A 229 8.71 2.79 2.83
N LEU A 230 9.97 2.62 2.49
CA LEU A 230 10.72 3.56 1.67
C LEU A 230 10.40 3.42 0.17
N SER A 231 9.72 2.34 -0.21
CA SER A 231 9.49 1.91 -1.60
C SER A 231 8.81 2.96 -2.47
N LYS A 232 7.81 3.68 -1.91
CA LYS A 232 6.96 4.60 -2.69
C LYS A 232 7.51 6.02 -2.67
N THR A 233 7.92 6.48 -1.49
CA THR A 233 8.48 7.81 -1.30
C THR A 233 9.77 8.02 -2.09
N TYR A 234 10.62 7.01 -2.18
CA TYR A 234 11.95 7.13 -2.81
C TYR A 234 12.10 6.31 -4.11
N SER A 235 11.02 5.76 -4.66
CA SER A 235 11.01 4.98 -5.92
C SER A 235 11.94 3.76 -5.89
N ILE A 236 12.07 3.11 -4.74
CA ILE A 236 12.96 1.94 -4.51
C ILE A 236 12.19 0.67 -4.15
N THR A 237 11.13 0.37 -4.88
CA THR A 237 10.27 -0.80 -4.59
C THR A 237 11.04 -2.13 -4.53
N GLY A 238 12.13 -2.24 -5.28
CA GLY A 238 13.01 -3.42 -5.33
C GLY A 238 14.00 -3.55 -4.16
N TRP A 239 14.20 -2.48 -3.37
CA TRP A 239 15.14 -2.54 -2.24
C TRP A 239 14.57 -3.28 -1.03
N ARG A 240 13.28 -3.43 -0.96
CA ARG A 240 12.61 -4.16 0.11
C ARG A 240 12.97 -3.62 1.51
N LEU A 241 12.80 -2.31 1.72
CA LEU A 241 12.95 -1.66 3.02
C LEU A 241 11.58 -1.15 3.51
N GLY A 242 11.14 -1.70 4.62
CA GLY A 242 9.92 -1.32 5.33
C GLY A 242 10.16 -1.22 6.83
N HIS A 243 9.13 -0.90 7.57
CA HIS A 243 9.19 -0.75 9.02
C HIS A 243 7.82 -0.87 9.66
N VAL A 244 7.83 -1.14 10.96
CA VAL A 244 6.66 -1.00 11.85
C VAL A 244 7.04 -0.05 12.98
N PHE A 245 6.20 0.94 13.23
CA PHE A 245 6.22 1.76 14.46
C PHE A 245 5.08 1.33 15.37
N ALA A 246 5.37 1.14 16.64
CA ALA A 246 4.39 0.82 17.68
C ALA A 246 5.02 1.02 19.07
N PRO A 247 4.24 1.01 20.15
CA PRO A 247 4.79 1.03 21.52
C PRO A 247 5.61 -0.24 21.80
N GLU A 248 6.54 -0.12 22.76
CA GLU A 248 7.52 -1.17 23.08
C GLU A 248 6.91 -2.54 23.32
N HIS A 249 5.76 -2.62 23.99
CA HIS A 249 5.12 -3.89 24.31
C HIS A 249 4.67 -4.66 23.05
N LEU A 250 4.35 -3.96 21.95
CA LEU A 250 4.05 -4.55 20.64
C LEU A 250 5.33 -4.81 19.84
N ILE A 251 6.25 -3.85 19.79
CA ILE A 251 7.52 -3.98 19.07
C ILE A 251 8.38 -5.13 19.59
N SER A 252 8.40 -5.35 20.90
CA SER A 252 9.13 -6.48 21.49
C SER A 252 8.63 -7.85 20.99
N ARG A 253 7.36 -7.94 20.60
CA ARG A 253 6.75 -9.14 19.99
C ARG A 253 6.99 -9.18 18.48
N ALA A 254 6.77 -8.05 17.80
CA ALA A 254 7.01 -7.91 16.37
C ALA A 254 8.44 -8.29 15.98
N ARG A 255 9.44 -7.89 16.78
CA ARG A 255 10.85 -8.27 16.57
C ARG A 255 11.08 -9.77 16.61
N LYS A 256 10.38 -10.51 17.48
CA LYS A 256 10.49 -11.98 17.53
C LYS A 256 9.94 -12.62 16.26
N VAL A 257 8.80 -12.12 15.78
CA VAL A 257 8.21 -12.59 14.51
C VAL A 257 9.15 -12.32 13.35
N HIS A 258 9.61 -11.07 13.23
CA HIS A 258 10.56 -10.65 12.19
C HIS A 258 11.85 -11.48 12.20
N ASP A 259 12.44 -11.73 13.36
CA ASP A 259 13.67 -12.50 13.51
C ASP A 259 13.55 -13.92 12.94
N PHE A 260 12.42 -14.59 13.21
CA PHE A 260 12.17 -15.93 12.67
C PHE A 260 11.67 -15.98 11.23
N LEU A 261 11.12 -14.88 10.70
CA LEU A 261 10.68 -14.82 9.30
C LEU A 261 11.84 -14.56 8.33
N THR A 262 12.68 -13.57 8.62
CA THR A 262 13.66 -13.05 7.66
C THR A 262 15.05 -12.79 8.23
N VAL A 263 15.24 -12.85 9.55
CA VAL A 263 16.48 -12.49 10.28
C VAL A 263 16.79 -10.99 10.19
N GLY A 264 16.54 -10.32 9.07
CA GLY A 264 16.78 -8.90 8.91
C GLY A 264 16.77 -8.44 7.46
N ALA A 265 16.52 -7.15 7.26
CA ALA A 265 16.63 -6.52 5.95
C ALA A 265 18.10 -6.33 5.54
N ALA A 266 18.35 -6.21 4.22
CA ALA A 266 19.69 -6.12 3.67
C ALA A 266 20.50 -4.94 4.23
N ALA A 267 21.60 -5.23 4.92
CA ALA A 267 22.41 -4.25 5.63
C ALA A 267 22.94 -3.11 4.71
N PRO A 268 23.54 -3.35 3.53
CA PRO A 268 24.03 -2.27 2.69
C PRO A 268 22.92 -1.35 2.17
N LEU A 269 21.71 -1.87 1.97
CA LEU A 269 20.57 -1.07 1.53
C LEU A 269 20.05 -0.17 2.67
N GLN A 270 20.07 -0.65 3.92
CA GLN A 270 19.73 0.17 5.08
C GLN A 270 20.71 1.33 5.24
N GLU A 271 22.02 1.07 5.14
CA GLU A 271 23.05 2.11 5.25
C GLU A 271 22.92 3.16 4.15
N ALA A 272 22.70 2.75 2.91
CA ALA A 272 22.47 3.69 1.81
C ALA A 272 21.22 4.54 2.01
N ALA A 273 20.15 3.94 2.52
CA ALA A 273 18.86 4.59 2.68
C ALA A 273 18.84 5.66 3.78
N VAL A 274 19.85 5.71 4.66
CA VAL A 274 20.01 6.84 5.61
C VAL A 274 20.03 8.18 4.87
N THR A 275 20.72 8.24 3.72
CA THR A 275 20.77 9.45 2.89
C THR A 275 19.37 9.95 2.48
N ALA A 276 18.49 9.05 2.09
CA ALA A 276 17.12 9.43 1.70
C ALA A 276 16.27 9.89 2.89
N LEU A 277 16.47 9.29 4.06
CA LEU A 277 15.75 9.68 5.28
C LEU A 277 16.19 11.06 5.82
N GLU A 278 17.34 11.55 5.39
CA GLU A 278 17.89 12.87 5.73
C GLU A 278 17.57 13.96 4.68
N PHE A 279 16.78 13.65 3.66
CA PHE A 279 16.36 14.65 2.69
C PHE A 279 15.55 15.77 3.35
N PRO A 280 15.70 17.03 2.86
CA PRO A 280 14.96 18.17 3.38
C PRO A 280 13.47 18.09 3.04
N ASP A 281 12.65 18.89 3.70
CA ASP A 281 11.20 18.97 3.50
C ASP A 281 10.81 19.31 2.05
N SER A 282 11.68 20.05 1.33
CA SER A 282 11.49 20.35 -0.09
C SER A 282 11.38 19.10 -0.95
N TYR A 283 12.09 18.02 -0.63
CA TYR A 283 11.97 16.73 -1.32
C TYR A 283 10.54 16.21 -1.32
N TYR A 284 9.89 16.24 -0.15
CA TYR A 284 8.52 15.72 0.00
C TYR A 284 7.48 16.63 -0.68
N THR A 285 7.71 17.93 -0.65
CA THR A 285 6.87 18.91 -1.37
C THR A 285 7.01 18.75 -2.89
N GLU A 286 8.23 18.55 -3.38
CA GLU A 286 8.51 18.29 -4.80
C GLU A 286 7.94 16.93 -5.25
N LEU A 287 8.05 15.89 -4.42
CA LEU A 287 7.44 14.58 -4.65
C LEU A 287 5.93 14.70 -4.83
N GLN A 288 5.26 15.41 -3.91
CA GLN A 288 3.83 15.64 -3.97
C GLN A 288 3.44 16.39 -5.25
N SER A 289 4.14 17.47 -5.57
CA SER A 289 3.89 18.27 -6.79
C SER A 289 4.11 17.45 -8.07
N ALA A 290 5.13 16.60 -8.08
CA ALA A 290 5.42 15.71 -9.22
C ALA A 290 4.31 14.66 -9.42
N TYR A 291 3.75 14.11 -8.33
CA TYR A 291 2.63 13.18 -8.43
C TYR A 291 1.32 13.87 -8.78
N ASP A 292 1.09 15.10 -8.30
CA ASP A 292 -0.06 15.93 -8.72
C ASP A 292 -0.05 16.14 -10.23
N ALA A 293 1.10 16.57 -10.81
CA ALA A 293 1.22 16.74 -12.24
C ALA A 293 0.98 15.45 -13.04
N LYS A 294 1.52 14.32 -12.58
CA LYS A 294 1.30 13.01 -13.20
C LYS A 294 -0.16 12.58 -13.16
N ARG A 295 -0.81 12.79 -12.00
CA ARG A 295 -2.24 12.54 -11.83
C ARG A 295 -3.03 13.35 -12.86
N ASP A 296 -2.83 14.64 -12.90
CA ASP A 296 -3.58 15.55 -13.76
C ASP A 296 -3.42 15.19 -15.24
N VAL A 297 -2.19 14.91 -15.69
CA VAL A 297 -1.94 14.44 -17.07
C VAL A 297 -2.75 13.18 -17.37
N PHE A 298 -2.73 12.18 -16.50
CA PHE A 298 -3.41 10.92 -16.78
C PHE A 298 -4.94 11.05 -16.70
N LEU A 299 -5.46 11.76 -15.69
CA LEU A 299 -6.90 11.98 -15.54
C LEU A 299 -7.49 12.82 -16.66
N ASP A 300 -6.74 13.75 -17.26
CA ASP A 300 -7.19 14.50 -18.43
C ASP A 300 -7.44 13.61 -19.63
N TYR A 301 -6.63 12.58 -19.83
CA TYR A 301 -6.92 11.56 -20.85
C TYR A 301 -8.11 10.67 -20.47
N LEU A 302 -8.27 10.31 -19.21
CA LEU A 302 -9.45 9.55 -18.78
C LEU A 302 -10.75 10.34 -19.01
N ARG A 303 -10.78 11.66 -18.73
CA ARG A 303 -11.92 12.53 -19.05
C ARG A 303 -12.27 12.50 -20.55
N GLN A 304 -11.27 12.46 -21.42
CA GLN A 304 -11.47 12.39 -22.86
C GLN A 304 -12.05 11.06 -23.35
N THR A 305 -11.99 9.98 -22.57
CA THR A 305 -12.66 8.71 -22.89
C THR A 305 -14.16 8.80 -22.74
N GLY A 306 -14.68 9.72 -21.93
CA GLY A 306 -16.09 9.84 -21.57
C GLY A 306 -16.58 8.80 -20.55
N LEU A 307 -15.71 7.93 -20.07
CA LEU A 307 -16.03 6.94 -19.03
C LEU A 307 -15.86 7.53 -17.62
N PRO A 308 -16.73 7.16 -16.67
CA PRO A 308 -16.54 7.56 -15.28
C PRO A 308 -15.26 6.93 -14.70
N PHE A 309 -14.64 7.64 -13.79
CA PHE A 309 -13.47 7.15 -13.04
C PHE A 309 -13.42 7.78 -11.66
N THR A 310 -12.65 7.20 -10.75
CA THR A 310 -12.44 7.76 -9.41
C THR A 310 -11.33 8.79 -9.43
N GLU A 311 -11.56 9.96 -8.82
CA GLU A 311 -10.52 10.96 -8.61
C GLU A 311 -9.75 10.61 -7.32
N PRO A 312 -8.45 10.23 -7.41
CA PRO A 312 -7.69 9.85 -6.23
C PRO A 312 -7.36 11.06 -5.37
N GLN A 313 -7.55 10.91 -4.07
CA GLN A 313 -7.20 11.88 -3.04
C GLN A 313 -5.75 11.69 -2.55
N GLY A 314 -5.19 10.49 -2.77
CA GLY A 314 -3.82 10.13 -2.46
C GLY A 314 -3.42 8.85 -3.16
N ALA A 315 -2.23 8.33 -2.86
CA ALA A 315 -1.57 7.25 -3.58
C ALA A 315 -1.41 7.60 -5.08
N TYR A 316 -1.38 6.64 -5.97
CA TYR A 316 -1.24 6.89 -7.41
C TYR A 316 -2.10 5.92 -8.25
N TYR A 317 -3.31 5.63 -7.76
CA TYR A 317 -4.26 4.74 -8.42
C TYR A 317 -5.56 5.45 -8.76
N THR A 318 -6.20 5.01 -9.84
CA THR A 318 -7.57 5.38 -10.20
C THR A 318 -8.30 4.14 -10.71
N LEU A 319 -9.61 4.10 -10.50
CA LEU A 319 -10.49 3.06 -10.99
C LEU A 319 -11.32 3.63 -12.15
N LEU A 320 -11.15 3.06 -13.35
CA LEU A 320 -11.95 3.41 -14.52
C LEU A 320 -13.19 2.52 -14.54
N ASP A 321 -14.38 3.12 -14.60
CA ASP A 321 -15.65 2.38 -14.74
C ASP A 321 -15.87 1.98 -16.21
N ILE A 322 -15.91 0.69 -16.44
CA ILE A 322 -16.04 0.08 -17.77
C ILE A 322 -17.44 -0.50 -18.03
N SER A 323 -18.42 -0.25 -17.16
CA SER A 323 -19.75 -0.88 -17.21
C SER A 323 -20.48 -0.61 -18.54
N SER A 324 -20.20 0.54 -19.18
CA SER A 324 -20.82 0.89 -20.47
C SER A 324 -20.14 0.23 -21.69
N LEU A 325 -19.02 -0.46 -21.54
CA LEU A 325 -18.28 -1.08 -22.66
C LEU A 325 -18.85 -2.45 -23.09
N GLY A 326 -19.81 -3.00 -22.35
CA GLY A 326 -20.53 -4.22 -22.75
C GLY A 326 -19.77 -5.53 -22.49
N PHE A 327 -18.65 -5.52 -21.78
CA PHE A 327 -17.95 -6.73 -21.34
C PHE A 327 -18.74 -7.45 -20.23
N LYS A 328 -18.68 -8.78 -20.20
CA LYS A 328 -19.32 -9.58 -19.14
C LYS A 328 -18.56 -9.49 -17.82
N THR A 329 -17.23 -9.39 -17.91
CA THR A 329 -16.35 -9.28 -16.73
C THR A 329 -15.27 -8.25 -16.99
N ASP A 330 -14.76 -7.68 -15.93
CA ASP A 330 -13.60 -6.78 -15.94
C ASP A 330 -12.31 -7.51 -16.36
N THR A 331 -12.22 -8.82 -16.14
CA THR A 331 -11.10 -9.63 -16.62
C THR A 331 -11.09 -9.69 -18.16
N GLU A 332 -12.24 -9.93 -18.80
CA GLU A 332 -12.37 -9.86 -20.27
C GLU A 332 -11.97 -8.46 -20.80
N ALA A 333 -12.42 -7.41 -20.12
CA ALA A 333 -12.09 -6.05 -20.50
C ALA A 333 -10.59 -5.75 -20.35
N ALA A 334 -9.97 -6.16 -19.24
CA ALA A 334 -8.54 -5.97 -18.99
C ALA A 334 -7.66 -6.72 -20.01
N GLU A 335 -8.05 -7.94 -20.36
CA GLU A 335 -7.38 -8.70 -21.44
C GLU A 335 -7.52 -8.01 -22.78
N TRP A 336 -8.72 -7.58 -23.14
CA TRP A 336 -8.97 -6.86 -24.38
C TRP A 336 -8.18 -5.55 -24.45
N MET A 337 -8.18 -4.74 -23.38
CA MET A 337 -7.38 -3.53 -23.30
C MET A 337 -5.90 -3.82 -23.52
N THR A 338 -5.40 -4.90 -22.94
CA THR A 338 -3.99 -5.30 -23.09
C THR A 338 -3.65 -5.66 -24.52
N LYS A 339 -4.52 -6.45 -25.20
CA LYS A 339 -4.27 -7.02 -26.53
C LYS A 339 -4.56 -6.03 -27.66
N GLU A 340 -5.70 -5.31 -27.58
CA GLU A 340 -6.22 -4.49 -28.68
C GLU A 340 -5.94 -2.99 -28.49
N VAL A 341 -5.98 -2.49 -27.24
CA VAL A 341 -5.68 -1.08 -26.94
C VAL A 341 -4.18 -0.88 -26.67
N GLY A 342 -3.51 -1.90 -26.19
CA GLY A 342 -2.08 -1.86 -25.84
C GLY A 342 -1.81 -1.21 -24.50
N ILE A 343 -2.77 -1.27 -23.57
CA ILE A 343 -2.66 -0.76 -22.19
C ILE A 343 -3.09 -1.86 -21.23
N THR A 344 -2.33 -2.07 -20.18
CA THR A 344 -2.66 -3.07 -19.16
C THR A 344 -3.01 -2.41 -17.84
N GLY A 345 -4.23 -2.64 -17.35
CA GLY A 345 -4.69 -2.37 -15.99
C GLY A 345 -4.92 -3.65 -15.21
N VAL A 346 -5.42 -3.53 -13.99
CA VAL A 346 -5.81 -4.67 -13.14
C VAL A 346 -7.32 -4.75 -13.07
N PRO A 347 -7.95 -5.92 -13.32
CA PRO A 347 -9.37 -6.13 -13.06
C PRO A 347 -9.75 -5.73 -11.64
N GLY A 348 -10.77 -4.89 -11.49
CA GLY A 348 -11.23 -4.38 -10.21
C GLY A 348 -11.68 -5.48 -9.26
N SER A 349 -12.34 -6.53 -9.80
CA SER A 349 -12.82 -7.68 -9.05
C SER A 349 -11.76 -8.33 -8.16
N SER A 350 -10.47 -8.17 -8.47
CA SER A 350 -9.37 -8.68 -7.63
C SER A 350 -9.18 -7.91 -6.32
N PHE A 351 -9.82 -6.75 -6.16
CA PHE A 351 -9.72 -5.92 -4.98
C PHE A 351 -10.98 -5.91 -4.12
N PHE A 352 -12.11 -6.40 -4.66
CA PHE A 352 -13.38 -6.42 -3.96
C PHE A 352 -13.70 -7.82 -3.43
N ARG A 353 -14.32 -7.88 -2.26
CA ARG A 353 -14.87 -9.13 -1.73
C ARG A 353 -16.21 -9.46 -2.39
N GLU A 354 -17.01 -8.42 -2.62
CA GLU A 354 -18.28 -8.49 -3.32
C GLU A 354 -18.05 -8.73 -4.82
N PRO A 355 -18.98 -9.38 -5.55
CA PRO A 355 -18.89 -9.46 -7.00
C PRO A 355 -18.95 -8.08 -7.64
N GLU A 356 -17.79 -7.55 -7.99
CA GLU A 356 -17.64 -6.22 -8.60
C GLU A 356 -16.84 -6.34 -9.89
N HIS A 357 -17.46 -6.05 -11.03
CA HIS A 357 -16.85 -6.18 -12.36
C HIS A 357 -16.86 -4.89 -13.16
N ARG A 358 -17.13 -3.76 -12.50
CA ARG A 358 -17.23 -2.46 -13.18
C ARG A 358 -15.91 -1.75 -13.40
N TYR A 359 -14.83 -2.16 -12.72
CA TYR A 359 -13.64 -1.34 -12.66
C TYR A 359 -12.40 -1.99 -13.26
N ILE A 360 -11.58 -1.16 -13.90
CA ILE A 360 -10.15 -1.46 -14.15
C ILE A 360 -9.32 -0.47 -13.34
N ARG A 361 -8.41 -0.98 -12.51
CA ARG A 361 -7.46 -0.14 -11.79
C ARG A 361 -6.26 0.17 -12.68
N PHE A 362 -5.94 1.45 -12.81
CA PHE A 362 -4.68 1.94 -13.36
C PHE A 362 -3.85 2.63 -12.28
N HIS A 363 -2.52 2.66 -12.47
CA HIS A 363 -1.63 3.52 -11.73
C HIS A 363 -0.96 4.53 -12.66
N PHE A 364 -0.62 5.71 -12.11
CA PHE A 364 0.03 6.79 -12.87
C PHE A 364 1.44 7.15 -12.35
N ALA A 365 2.08 6.25 -11.59
CA ALA A 365 3.48 6.40 -11.19
C ALA A 365 4.41 6.10 -12.38
N LYS A 366 4.35 6.93 -13.42
CA LYS A 366 5.09 6.78 -14.66
C LYS A 366 5.70 8.14 -15.09
N LYS A 367 6.66 8.11 -16.02
CA LYS A 367 7.12 9.31 -16.70
C LYS A 367 5.97 9.94 -17.47
N GLU A 368 6.01 11.25 -17.63
CA GLU A 368 4.95 11.99 -18.36
C GLU A 368 4.76 11.49 -19.79
N GLU A 369 5.85 11.19 -20.49
CA GLU A 369 5.81 10.63 -21.84
C GLU A 369 5.08 9.29 -21.89
N THR A 370 5.29 8.42 -20.88
CA THR A 370 4.57 7.13 -20.77
C THR A 370 3.09 7.34 -20.51
N LEU A 371 2.74 8.30 -19.64
CA LEU A 371 1.33 8.63 -19.34
C LEU A 371 0.61 9.21 -20.54
N ARG A 372 1.26 10.10 -21.32
CA ARG A 372 0.70 10.65 -22.55
C ARG A 372 0.47 9.55 -23.60
N ALA A 373 1.47 8.70 -23.85
CA ALA A 373 1.35 7.59 -24.77
C ALA A 373 0.24 6.60 -24.36
N ALA A 374 0.11 6.33 -23.06
CA ALA A 374 -0.96 5.47 -22.52
C ALA A 374 -2.34 6.13 -22.69
N GLY A 375 -2.45 7.42 -22.36
CA GLY A 375 -3.67 8.18 -22.48
C GLY A 375 -4.18 8.27 -23.92
N GLU A 376 -3.30 8.56 -24.87
CA GLU A 376 -3.63 8.59 -26.31
C GLU A 376 -4.18 7.24 -26.79
N LYS A 377 -3.55 6.13 -26.41
CA LYS A 377 -4.03 4.79 -26.74
C LYS A 377 -5.39 4.49 -26.09
N LEU A 378 -5.61 4.86 -24.82
CA LEU A 378 -6.90 4.68 -24.15
C LEU A 378 -8.02 5.45 -24.88
N VAL A 379 -7.79 6.74 -25.19
CA VAL A 379 -8.77 7.58 -25.91
C VAL A 379 -9.08 7.01 -27.29
N ALA A 380 -8.05 6.59 -28.03
CA ALA A 380 -8.23 6.04 -29.37
C ALA A 380 -8.92 4.67 -29.37
N GLY A 381 -8.58 3.81 -28.39
CA GLY A 381 -9.12 2.45 -28.28
C GLY A 381 -10.56 2.45 -27.79
N LEU A 382 -10.89 3.26 -26.77
CA LEU A 382 -12.23 3.28 -26.16
C LEU A 382 -13.28 4.07 -26.98
N LYS A 383 -12.88 4.93 -27.93
CA LYS A 383 -13.81 5.59 -28.86
C LYS A 383 -14.22 4.73 -30.06
N ARG A 384 -13.56 3.59 -30.28
CA ARG A 384 -13.84 2.68 -31.40
C ARG A 384 -14.80 1.54 -31.04
N GLY A 385 -15.13 1.37 -29.79
CA GLY A 385 -16.12 0.42 -29.28
C GLY A 385 -17.43 1.11 -28.94
#